data_5e9d18916544a89b19d75fdda2b57a26
#
_entry.id   5e9d18916544a89b19d75fdda2b57a26
#
_cell.length_a   1.000
_cell.length_b   1.000
_cell.length_c   1.000
_cell.angle_alpha   90.00
_cell.angle_beta   90.00
_cell.angle_gamma   90.00
#
_symmetry.space_group_name_H-M   'P 1'
#
loop_
_entity.id
_entity.type
_entity.pdbx_description
1 polymer ?
#
loop_
_entity_poly.entity_id
_entity_poly.type
_entity_poly.pdbx_seq_one_letter_code
_entity_poly.pdbx_strand_id
1 'polypeptide(L)'
;IGESYGRHHSQQYGYFMQTTPRQKALERTRKLTKFTDVVTCWNLTSFVFKNIFSTHVVGEKGEWCDYPLFPELFRKAGYQVTFITNEFLPQAKEAVYDFSGGFFLNNPQLSKLQFDSRNTELHALDDGLLDDYDNKLKAAEDSSKYNLTIFHLMGQHVSYKNRYRKEQARFWASSYEDKRPELNVKQRQMLSYYDNATLYNDSIVAQIVKRYSKKNAIVIYMPDHGEECYEDNRGFICRNHSSAIDWPLAHYEFEIPFWIYCSQKYISTHRDIYRQIRKARNKRYMTDALPHLLLYLAGI
;
A
#
# COMPACT_ATOMS: atom_id res chain seq x y z
N ILE A 1 2.95 -0.51 1.85
CA ILE A 1 2.34 0.07 0.63
C ILE A 1 1.91 -1.11 -0.23
N GLY A 2 0.61 -1.18 -0.61
CA GLY A 2 0.06 -2.11 -1.58
C GLY A 2 0.14 -1.53 -2.99
N GLU A 3 -0.38 -2.27 -3.97
CA GLU A 3 -0.32 -1.94 -5.39
C GLU A 3 -1.69 -2.20 -6.04
N SER A 4 -2.18 -1.25 -6.88
CA SER A 4 -3.38 -1.41 -7.72
C SER A 4 -4.64 -1.87 -6.97
N TYR A 5 -4.95 -1.28 -5.81
CA TYR A 5 -6.05 -1.75 -4.97
C TYR A 5 -7.12 -0.69 -4.73
N GLY A 6 -8.21 -0.79 -5.48
CA GLY A 6 -9.39 0.08 -5.32
C GLY A 6 -10.20 -0.24 -4.06
N ARG A 7 -10.68 0.81 -3.38
CA ARG A 7 -11.54 0.71 -2.20
C ARG A 7 -12.82 -0.09 -2.47
N HIS A 8 -13.32 -0.01 -3.70
CA HIS A 8 -14.58 -0.62 -4.14
C HIS A 8 -14.54 -2.16 -4.19
N HIS A 9 -13.34 -2.76 -4.20
CA HIS A 9 -13.11 -4.20 -4.12
C HIS A 9 -12.69 -4.68 -2.73
N SER A 10 -12.84 -3.83 -1.71
CA SER A 10 -12.54 -4.18 -0.33
C SER A 10 -13.80 -4.55 0.46
N GLN A 11 -13.85 -5.80 0.98
CA GLN A 11 -14.93 -6.20 1.91
C GLN A 11 -14.99 -5.28 3.14
N GLN A 12 -13.86 -4.76 3.59
CA GLN A 12 -13.77 -3.83 4.70
C GLN A 12 -14.55 -2.53 4.43
N TYR A 13 -14.68 -2.14 3.16
CA TYR A 13 -15.40 -0.94 2.71
C TYR A 13 -16.79 -1.25 2.11
N GLY A 14 -17.25 -2.49 2.23
CA GLY A 14 -18.63 -2.84 1.85
C GLY A 14 -18.75 -3.66 0.56
N TYR A 15 -17.63 -4.02 -0.07
CA TYR A 15 -17.69 -4.91 -1.23
C TYR A 15 -18.36 -6.24 -0.88
N PHE A 16 -19.15 -6.77 -1.79
CA PHE A 16 -19.99 -7.95 -1.55
C PHE A 16 -19.18 -9.26 -1.45
N MET A 17 -17.98 -9.35 -2.04
CA MET A 17 -17.11 -10.51 -1.91
C MET A 17 -16.23 -10.41 -0.67
N GLN A 18 -15.88 -11.57 -0.09
CA GLN A 18 -15.05 -11.64 1.13
C GLN A 18 -13.55 -11.52 0.81
N THR A 19 -13.17 -10.38 0.24
CA THR A 19 -11.80 -10.12 -0.22
C THR A 19 -10.83 -9.71 0.89
N THR A 20 -11.33 -9.17 2.02
CA THR A 20 -10.48 -8.70 3.13
C THR A 20 -10.95 -9.16 4.51
N PRO A 21 -11.17 -10.48 4.74
CA PRO A 21 -11.73 -10.97 6.00
C PRO A 21 -10.82 -10.74 7.20
N ARG A 22 -9.49 -10.77 7.03
CA ARG A 22 -8.52 -10.57 8.11
C ARG A 22 -8.44 -9.11 8.54
N GLN A 23 -8.39 -8.18 7.60
CA GLN A 23 -8.44 -6.73 7.89
C GLN A 23 -9.76 -6.38 8.59
N LYS A 24 -10.89 -6.93 8.14
CA LYS A 24 -12.19 -6.76 8.78
C LYS A 24 -12.22 -7.34 10.21
N ALA A 25 -11.55 -8.46 10.46
CA ALA A 25 -11.40 -9.02 11.79
C ALA A 25 -10.53 -8.12 12.70
N LEU A 26 -9.44 -7.57 12.18
CA LEU A 26 -8.59 -6.60 12.90
C LEU A 26 -9.36 -5.32 13.28
N GLU A 27 -10.20 -4.80 12.38
CA GLU A 27 -11.05 -3.63 12.65
C GLU A 27 -11.98 -3.87 13.85
N ARG A 28 -12.55 -5.07 13.99
CA ARG A 28 -13.41 -5.44 15.12
C ARG A 28 -12.66 -5.39 16.46
N THR A 29 -11.36 -5.56 16.48
CA THR A 29 -10.53 -5.45 17.70
C THR A 29 -10.37 -4.00 18.19
N ARG A 30 -10.82 -3.00 17.41
CA ARG A 30 -10.60 -1.57 17.61
C ARG A 30 -9.13 -1.12 17.56
N LYS A 31 -8.19 -2.03 17.29
CA LYS A 31 -6.77 -1.70 17.10
C LYS A 31 -6.49 -1.15 15.71
N LEU A 32 -7.29 -1.54 14.73
CA LEU A 32 -7.26 -0.99 13.38
C LEU A 32 -8.35 0.08 13.23
N THR A 33 -7.94 1.26 12.78
CA THR A 33 -8.83 2.39 12.45
C THR A 33 -8.85 2.53 10.93
N LYS A 34 -9.99 2.25 10.31
CA LYS A 34 -10.25 2.46 8.89
C LYS A 34 -10.62 3.91 8.65
N PHE A 35 -10.08 4.51 7.59
CA PHE A 35 -10.42 5.85 7.12
C PHE A 35 -11.39 5.75 5.93
N THR A 36 -12.37 6.64 5.88
CA THR A 36 -13.50 6.52 4.95
C THR A 36 -13.42 7.44 3.74
N ASP A 37 -12.57 8.45 3.76
CA ASP A 37 -12.46 9.47 2.71
C ASP A 37 -10.99 9.73 2.38
N VAL A 38 -10.40 8.78 1.65
CA VAL A 38 -8.98 8.81 1.26
C VAL A 38 -8.85 8.60 -0.23
N VAL A 39 -8.05 9.46 -0.85
CA VAL A 39 -7.67 9.35 -2.25
C VAL A 39 -6.15 9.32 -2.40
N THR A 40 -5.67 8.62 -3.41
CA THR A 40 -4.28 8.72 -3.83
C THR A 40 -4.04 10.03 -4.59
N CYS A 41 -2.79 10.50 -4.61
CA CYS A 41 -2.41 11.71 -5.32
C CYS A 41 -2.22 11.51 -6.84
N TRP A 42 -2.11 10.27 -7.30
CA TRP A 42 -2.00 9.88 -8.70
C TRP A 42 -2.45 8.43 -8.93
N ASN A 43 -2.60 8.02 -10.20
CA ASN A 43 -2.97 6.66 -10.60
C ASN A 43 -1.83 5.88 -11.29
N LEU A 44 -0.60 6.33 -11.15
CA LEU A 44 0.62 5.71 -11.67
C LEU A 44 1.65 5.58 -10.55
N THR A 45 2.17 4.39 -10.32
CA THR A 45 3.07 4.04 -9.23
C THR A 45 4.26 5.00 -9.09
N SER A 46 4.98 5.30 -10.19
CA SER A 46 6.12 6.20 -10.15
C SER A 46 5.76 7.63 -9.73
N PHE A 47 4.61 8.14 -10.18
CA PHE A 47 4.12 9.47 -9.78
C PHE A 47 3.61 9.49 -8.35
N VAL A 48 2.92 8.42 -7.92
CA VAL A 48 2.51 8.27 -6.52
C VAL A 48 3.73 8.27 -5.61
N PHE A 49 4.74 7.44 -5.90
CA PHE A 49 5.93 7.32 -5.06
C PHE A 49 6.71 8.63 -4.93
N LYS A 50 6.87 9.40 -6.01
CA LYS A 50 7.48 10.74 -5.96
C LYS A 50 6.78 11.63 -4.93
N ASN A 51 5.46 11.63 -4.91
CA ASN A 51 4.67 12.48 -4.03
C ASN A 51 4.54 11.92 -2.60
N ILE A 52 4.35 10.61 -2.43
CA ILE A 52 4.19 10.05 -1.08
C ILE A 52 5.50 9.89 -0.31
N PHE A 53 6.66 10.03 -0.97
CA PHE A 53 7.98 10.02 -0.31
C PHE A 53 8.50 11.43 -0.06
N SER A 54 8.16 12.40 -0.90
CA SER A 54 8.53 13.81 -0.75
C SER A 54 7.64 14.51 0.27
N THR A 55 8.20 15.45 1.01
CA THR A 55 7.44 16.38 1.85
C THR A 55 6.72 17.47 1.07
N HIS A 56 6.89 17.53 -0.25
CA HIS A 56 6.10 18.37 -1.15
C HIS A 56 4.63 17.91 -1.16
N VAL A 57 3.71 18.87 -1.06
CA VAL A 57 2.27 18.62 -1.20
C VAL A 57 1.80 19.11 -2.56
N VAL A 58 0.98 18.33 -3.25
CA VAL A 58 0.46 18.68 -4.59
C VAL A 58 -0.23 20.05 -4.54
N GLY A 59 0.19 20.95 -5.44
CA GLY A 59 -0.29 22.33 -5.49
C GLY A 59 0.62 23.36 -4.80
N GLU A 60 1.62 22.93 -4.05
CA GLU A 60 2.68 23.82 -3.57
C GLU A 60 3.65 24.22 -4.69
N LYS A 61 4.41 25.28 -4.47
CA LYS A 61 5.40 25.77 -5.44
C LYS A 61 6.60 24.81 -5.49
N GLY A 62 7.11 24.52 -6.69
CA GLY A 62 8.26 23.65 -6.90
C GLY A 62 7.86 22.22 -7.28
N GLU A 63 8.85 21.34 -7.30
CA GLU A 63 8.71 19.94 -7.68
C GLU A 63 8.99 19.04 -6.48
N TRP A 64 8.54 17.81 -6.53
CA TRP A 64 8.77 16.82 -5.47
C TRP A 64 10.26 16.70 -5.08
N CYS A 65 11.20 16.86 -6.01
CA CYS A 65 12.65 16.75 -5.78
C CYS A 65 13.28 17.99 -5.16
N ASP A 66 12.56 19.11 -5.07
CA ASP A 66 13.00 20.31 -4.36
C ASP A 66 12.80 20.20 -2.84
N TYR A 67 12.14 19.15 -2.39
CA TYR A 67 11.76 18.92 -0.99
C TYR A 67 12.42 17.66 -0.43
N PRO A 68 12.65 17.59 0.89
CA PRO A 68 13.22 16.40 1.52
C PRO A 68 12.33 15.16 1.33
N LEU A 69 12.97 14.00 1.18
CA LEU A 69 12.27 12.72 1.23
C LEU A 69 12.17 12.23 2.69
N PHE A 70 11.00 11.75 3.11
CA PHE A 70 10.78 11.39 4.51
C PHE A 70 11.73 10.30 5.04
N PRO A 71 12.19 9.28 4.26
CA PRO A 71 13.09 8.27 4.81
C PRO A 71 14.43 8.88 5.27
N GLU A 72 14.97 9.85 4.52
CA GLU A 72 16.18 10.56 4.93
C GLU A 72 15.97 11.35 6.22
N LEU A 73 14.80 11.98 6.40
CA LEU A 73 14.47 12.70 7.63
C LEU A 73 14.39 11.74 8.82
N PHE A 74 13.79 10.56 8.65
CA PHE A 74 13.79 9.52 9.68
C PHE A 74 15.19 9.06 10.04
N ARG A 75 16.07 8.83 9.05
CA ARG A 75 17.48 8.46 9.30
C ARG A 75 18.20 9.55 10.08
N LYS A 76 18.03 10.82 9.71
CA LYS A 76 18.61 11.97 10.45
C LYS A 76 18.08 12.08 11.87
N ALA A 77 16.86 11.62 12.12
CA ALA A 77 16.26 11.53 13.46
C ALA A 77 16.70 10.27 14.25
N GLY A 78 17.61 9.44 13.69
CA GLY A 78 18.18 8.27 14.36
C GLY A 78 17.34 6.99 14.21
N TYR A 79 16.47 6.91 13.24
CA TYR A 79 15.73 5.68 12.89
C TYR A 79 16.57 4.78 12.00
N GLN A 80 16.49 3.48 12.23
CA GLN A 80 16.86 2.44 11.26
C GLN A 80 15.76 2.38 10.21
N VAL A 81 16.08 2.70 8.96
CA VAL A 81 15.12 2.72 7.85
C VAL A 81 15.34 1.54 6.92
N THR A 82 14.34 0.67 6.83
CA THR A 82 14.35 -0.54 6.00
C THR A 82 13.28 -0.43 4.92
N PHE A 83 13.65 -0.67 3.65
CA PHE A 83 12.73 -0.71 2.51
C PHE A 83 12.79 -2.08 1.82
N ILE A 84 11.66 -2.77 1.79
CA ILE A 84 11.51 -4.13 1.25
C ILE A 84 10.49 -4.06 0.12
N THR A 85 10.87 -4.48 -1.10
CA THR A 85 10.06 -4.25 -2.29
C THR A 85 10.08 -5.43 -3.26
N ASN A 86 8.96 -5.63 -3.97
CA ASN A 86 8.89 -6.53 -5.12
C ASN A 86 8.99 -5.80 -6.48
N GLU A 87 9.34 -4.50 -6.50
CA GLU A 87 9.41 -3.75 -7.77
C GLU A 87 10.73 -3.01 -7.97
N PHE A 88 11.17 -2.20 -7.01
CA PHE A 88 12.23 -1.20 -7.21
C PHE A 88 13.52 -1.59 -6.52
N LEU A 89 14.30 -2.51 -7.08
CA LEU A 89 15.64 -2.81 -6.58
C LEU A 89 16.68 -1.82 -7.12
N PRO A 90 17.66 -1.40 -6.31
CA PRO A 90 18.83 -0.69 -6.81
C PRO A 90 19.58 -1.56 -7.82
N GLN A 91 20.03 -0.97 -8.93
CA GLN A 91 20.74 -1.66 -10.01
C GLN A 91 19.89 -2.69 -10.79
N ALA A 92 18.58 -2.67 -10.66
CA ALA A 92 17.72 -3.42 -11.56
C ALA A 92 18.03 -2.99 -13.01
N LYS A 93 18.31 -3.98 -13.89
CA LYS A 93 18.60 -3.72 -15.31
C LYS A 93 17.42 -3.07 -16.05
N GLU A 94 16.24 -3.20 -15.51
CA GLU A 94 14.99 -2.64 -16.02
C GLU A 94 14.38 -1.74 -14.93
N ALA A 95 14.63 -0.46 -15.03
CA ALA A 95 13.87 0.55 -14.29
C ALA A 95 12.49 0.67 -14.93
N VAL A 96 11.54 -0.17 -14.52
CA VAL A 96 10.26 -0.37 -15.22
C VAL A 96 9.45 0.93 -15.31
N TYR A 97 9.66 1.92 -14.44
CA TYR A 97 8.88 3.16 -14.41
C TYR A 97 9.72 4.41 -14.15
N ASP A 98 11.00 4.37 -14.40
CA ASP A 98 11.84 5.55 -14.28
C ASP A 98 11.92 6.30 -15.60
N PHE A 99 10.89 7.05 -15.91
CA PHE A 99 10.88 7.94 -17.07
C PHE A 99 11.87 9.10 -16.96
N SER A 100 12.51 9.30 -15.79
CA SER A 100 13.42 10.41 -15.53
C SER A 100 14.88 10.00 -15.35
N GLY A 101 15.21 8.71 -15.37
CA GLY A 101 16.59 8.20 -15.17
C GLY A 101 17.16 8.43 -13.78
N GLY A 102 16.38 8.95 -12.84
CA GLY A 102 16.83 9.34 -11.50
C GLY A 102 15.90 8.94 -10.37
N PHE A 103 15.02 7.96 -10.60
CA PHE A 103 14.07 7.55 -9.58
C PHE A 103 14.81 7.00 -8.35
N PHE A 104 14.63 7.64 -7.20
CA PHE A 104 15.44 7.44 -6.00
C PHE A 104 15.42 6.01 -5.44
N LEU A 105 14.41 5.20 -5.78
CA LEU A 105 14.33 3.79 -5.36
C LEU A 105 15.23 2.88 -6.19
N ASN A 106 15.45 3.18 -7.48
CA ASN A 106 16.26 2.40 -8.40
C ASN A 106 17.71 2.89 -8.46
N ASN A 107 17.94 4.17 -8.27
CA ASN A 107 19.27 4.75 -8.28
C ASN A 107 20.03 4.28 -7.03
N PRO A 108 21.19 3.57 -7.16
CA PRO A 108 21.92 3.03 -6.03
C PRO A 108 22.42 4.09 -5.05
N GLN A 109 22.82 5.28 -5.53
CA GLN A 109 23.32 6.36 -4.71
C GLN A 109 22.21 7.04 -3.93
N LEU A 110 21.12 7.41 -4.60
CA LEU A 110 19.94 8.01 -3.97
C LEU A 110 19.29 7.04 -2.97
N SER A 111 19.21 5.76 -3.34
CA SER A 111 18.68 4.72 -2.44
C SER A 111 19.48 4.61 -1.14
N LYS A 112 20.81 4.70 -1.18
CA LYS A 112 21.66 4.69 0.02
C LYS A 112 21.47 5.90 0.92
N LEU A 113 21.03 7.02 0.40
CA LEU A 113 20.69 8.19 1.20
C LEU A 113 19.38 7.99 1.97
N GLN A 114 18.47 7.18 1.42
CA GLN A 114 17.13 6.97 1.96
C GLN A 114 17.03 5.79 2.92
N PHE A 115 17.77 4.70 2.67
CA PHE A 115 17.56 3.42 3.35
C PHE A 115 18.86 2.84 3.89
N ASP A 116 18.80 2.34 5.13
CA ASP A 116 19.92 1.62 5.76
C ASP A 116 19.97 0.15 5.31
N SER A 117 18.79 -0.44 5.09
CA SER A 117 18.65 -1.85 4.70
C SER A 117 17.60 -2.02 3.61
N ARG A 118 17.85 -2.96 2.69
CA ARG A 118 16.95 -3.34 1.60
C ARG A 118 17.07 -4.81 1.27
N ASN A 119 16.00 -5.41 0.70
CA ASN A 119 16.12 -6.69 0.03
C ASN A 119 16.89 -6.56 -1.29
N THR A 120 17.49 -7.66 -1.74
CA THR A 120 18.35 -7.74 -2.92
C THR A 120 17.77 -8.56 -4.06
N GLU A 121 16.61 -9.18 -3.84
CA GLU A 121 15.93 -10.07 -4.78
C GLU A 121 14.46 -9.73 -4.87
N LEU A 122 13.88 -9.92 -6.05
CA LEU A 122 12.44 -9.88 -6.27
C LEU A 122 11.86 -11.29 -6.16
N HIS A 123 10.64 -11.37 -5.66
CA HIS A 123 9.94 -12.63 -5.47
C HIS A 123 8.70 -12.71 -6.37
N ALA A 124 8.34 -13.93 -6.77
CA ALA A 124 7.13 -14.16 -7.55
C ALA A 124 5.85 -13.76 -6.79
N LEU A 125 5.88 -13.85 -5.45
CA LEU A 125 4.78 -13.51 -4.54
C LEU A 125 5.30 -12.76 -3.32
N ASP A 126 4.45 -11.96 -2.70
CA ASP A 126 4.82 -11.07 -1.59
C ASP A 126 5.17 -11.78 -0.27
N ASP A 127 4.87 -13.08 -0.13
CA ASP A 127 5.34 -13.86 1.03
C ASP A 127 6.87 -13.98 1.05
N GLY A 128 7.54 -13.97 -0.11
CA GLY A 128 9.00 -13.92 -0.18
C GLY A 128 9.62 -12.67 0.47
N LEU A 129 8.91 -11.53 0.45
CA LEU A 129 9.34 -10.33 1.18
C LEU A 129 9.30 -10.52 2.70
N LEU A 130 8.33 -11.31 3.19
CA LEU A 130 8.24 -11.63 4.62
C LEU A 130 9.38 -12.55 5.04
N ASP A 131 9.79 -13.47 4.17
CA ASP A 131 10.94 -14.36 4.39
C ASP A 131 12.26 -13.56 4.39
N ASP A 132 12.43 -12.61 3.46
CA ASP A 132 13.57 -11.69 3.46
C ASP A 132 13.63 -10.86 4.75
N TYR A 133 12.49 -10.33 5.18
CA TYR A 133 12.43 -9.59 6.44
C TYR A 133 12.83 -10.47 7.63
N ASP A 134 12.22 -11.63 7.79
CA ASP A 134 12.45 -12.48 8.95
C ASP A 134 13.88 -13.04 9.00
N ASN A 135 14.47 -13.38 7.85
CA ASN A 135 15.76 -14.07 7.78
C ASN A 135 16.96 -13.12 7.61
N LYS A 136 16.78 -11.94 6.99
CA LYS A 136 17.90 -11.08 6.58
C LYS A 136 17.88 -9.68 7.22
N LEU A 137 16.68 -9.09 7.41
CA LEU A 137 16.56 -7.67 7.72
C LEU A 137 16.11 -7.37 9.16
N LYS A 138 15.37 -8.28 9.76
CA LYS A 138 14.83 -8.12 11.11
C LYS A 138 15.89 -7.90 12.19
N ALA A 139 17.07 -8.50 12.04
CA ALA A 139 18.17 -8.35 13.02
C ALA A 139 18.64 -6.88 13.15
N ALA A 140 18.69 -6.14 12.03
CA ALA A 140 19.02 -4.72 12.05
C ALA A 140 17.94 -3.89 12.75
N GLU A 141 16.66 -4.21 12.52
CA GLU A 141 15.55 -3.59 13.22
C GLU A 141 15.58 -3.88 14.73
N ASP A 142 15.79 -5.14 15.12
CA ASP A 142 15.79 -5.55 16.53
C ASP A 142 16.96 -4.97 17.32
N SER A 143 18.07 -4.59 16.65
CA SER A 143 19.23 -3.92 17.26
C SER A 143 19.06 -2.41 17.42
N SER A 144 18.02 -1.82 16.83
CA SER A 144 17.81 -0.38 16.82
C SER A 144 16.66 0.04 17.75
N LYS A 145 16.81 1.21 18.36
CA LYS A 145 15.81 1.77 19.27
C LYS A 145 14.54 2.22 18.53
N TYR A 146 14.73 2.87 17.38
CA TYR A 146 13.67 3.42 16.54
C TYR A 146 13.76 2.85 15.13
N ASN A 147 12.64 2.43 14.59
CA ASN A 147 12.60 1.76 13.31
C ASN A 147 11.47 2.28 12.43
N LEU A 148 11.77 2.43 11.14
CA LEU A 148 10.80 2.62 10.07
C LEU A 148 11.00 1.51 9.05
N THR A 149 10.04 0.60 8.92
CA THR A 149 10.07 -0.48 7.94
C THR A 149 8.96 -0.29 6.93
N ILE A 150 9.32 -0.22 5.66
CA ILE A 150 8.41 -0.03 4.54
C ILE A 150 8.38 -1.32 3.73
N PHE A 151 7.23 -1.97 3.66
CA PHE A 151 6.95 -3.07 2.75
C PHE A 151 6.23 -2.51 1.53
N HIS A 152 6.82 -2.65 0.35
CA HIS A 152 6.19 -2.35 -0.93
C HIS A 152 5.85 -3.65 -1.63
N LEU A 153 4.56 -3.96 -1.63
CA LEU A 153 4.01 -5.22 -2.11
C LEU A 153 3.65 -5.10 -3.59
N MET A 154 3.83 -6.20 -4.33
CA MET A 154 3.30 -6.33 -5.69
C MET A 154 1.76 -6.37 -5.73
N GLY A 155 1.14 -6.74 -4.63
CA GLY A 155 -0.30 -6.63 -4.40
C GLY A 155 -1.16 -7.15 -5.54
N GLN A 156 -2.01 -6.28 -6.08
CA GLN A 156 -2.94 -6.57 -7.17
C GLN A 156 -2.46 -6.05 -8.54
N HIS A 157 -1.15 -5.80 -8.72
CA HIS A 157 -0.61 -5.36 -10.01
C HIS A 157 -1.04 -6.29 -11.17
N VAL A 158 -1.20 -5.73 -12.36
CA VAL A 158 -1.65 -6.46 -13.58
C VAL A 158 -0.97 -7.81 -13.76
N SER A 159 -1.64 -8.69 -14.50
CA SER A 159 -1.52 -10.15 -14.51
C SER A 159 -1.98 -10.76 -13.18
N TYR A 160 -3.15 -10.31 -12.69
CA TYR A 160 -3.76 -10.66 -11.40
C TYR A 160 -3.73 -12.15 -11.06
N LYS A 161 -3.90 -13.05 -12.07
CA LYS A 161 -3.80 -14.51 -11.91
C LYS A 161 -2.45 -15.01 -11.38
N ASN A 162 -1.40 -14.18 -11.48
CA ASN A 162 -0.05 -14.49 -11.02
C ASN A 162 0.26 -13.88 -9.63
N ARG A 163 -0.71 -13.20 -9.00
CA ARG A 163 -0.51 -12.50 -7.73
C ARG A 163 -0.95 -13.28 -6.49
N TYR A 164 -1.30 -14.54 -6.67
CA TYR A 164 -1.69 -15.44 -5.59
C TYR A 164 -1.39 -16.91 -5.96
N ARG A 165 -1.37 -17.79 -4.97
CA ARG A 165 -1.22 -19.23 -5.19
C ARG A 165 -2.54 -19.82 -5.67
N LYS A 166 -2.56 -20.56 -6.77
CA LYS A 166 -3.77 -21.12 -7.38
C LYS A 166 -4.60 -21.95 -6.40
N GLU A 167 -3.94 -22.72 -5.55
CA GLU A 167 -4.56 -23.55 -4.52
C GLU A 167 -5.25 -22.73 -3.40
N GLN A 168 -4.94 -21.46 -3.30
CA GLN A 168 -5.56 -20.52 -2.35
C GLN A 168 -6.73 -19.75 -2.95
N ALA A 169 -7.04 -19.95 -4.23
CA ALA A 169 -8.18 -19.30 -4.87
C ALA A 169 -9.49 -19.64 -4.13
N ARG A 170 -10.37 -18.66 -4.04
CA ARG A 170 -11.71 -18.77 -3.41
C ARG A 170 -12.83 -18.27 -4.31
N PHE A 171 -12.49 -17.54 -5.37
CA PHE A 171 -13.43 -16.93 -6.28
C PHE A 171 -13.19 -17.44 -7.70
N TRP A 172 -14.29 -17.72 -8.42
CA TRP A 172 -14.33 -18.19 -9.79
C TRP A 172 -15.33 -17.36 -10.59
N ALA A 173 -15.36 -17.50 -11.90
CA ALA A 173 -16.33 -16.79 -12.74
C ALA A 173 -17.79 -16.99 -12.29
N SER A 174 -18.12 -18.22 -11.86
CA SER A 174 -19.46 -18.56 -11.32
C SER A 174 -19.82 -17.83 -10.03
N SER A 175 -18.84 -17.36 -9.26
CA SER A 175 -19.09 -16.61 -8.02
C SER A 175 -19.76 -15.25 -8.26
N TYR A 176 -19.81 -14.80 -9.50
CA TYR A 176 -20.31 -13.47 -9.91
C TYR A 176 -21.58 -13.54 -10.75
N GLU A 177 -22.13 -14.72 -11.06
CA GLU A 177 -23.29 -14.86 -11.94
C GLU A 177 -24.50 -14.06 -11.47
N ASP A 178 -24.82 -14.15 -10.19
CA ASP A 178 -25.93 -13.40 -9.59
C ASP A 178 -25.55 -11.97 -9.15
N LYS A 179 -24.25 -11.70 -8.95
CA LYS A 179 -23.76 -10.42 -8.40
C LYS A 179 -23.40 -9.41 -9.48
N ARG A 180 -22.89 -9.90 -10.60
CA ARG A 180 -22.46 -9.11 -11.77
C ARG A 180 -23.00 -9.78 -13.06
N PRO A 181 -24.33 -9.89 -13.21
CA PRO A 181 -24.96 -10.57 -14.37
C PRO A 181 -24.65 -9.86 -15.71
N GLU A 182 -24.34 -8.57 -15.68
CA GLU A 182 -23.95 -7.77 -16.86
C GLU A 182 -22.61 -8.18 -17.45
N LEU A 183 -21.74 -8.83 -16.66
CA LEU A 183 -20.42 -9.26 -17.14
C LEU A 183 -20.51 -10.61 -17.87
N ASN A 184 -19.79 -10.74 -18.97
CA ASN A 184 -19.62 -12.04 -19.61
C ASN A 184 -18.66 -12.96 -18.81
N VAL A 185 -18.59 -14.24 -19.19
CA VAL A 185 -17.77 -15.23 -18.46
C VAL A 185 -16.28 -14.86 -18.40
N LYS A 186 -15.71 -14.27 -19.47
CA LYS A 186 -14.30 -13.85 -19.49
C LYS A 186 -14.05 -12.68 -18.54
N GLN A 187 -14.95 -11.72 -18.49
CA GLN A 187 -14.87 -10.59 -17.56
C GLN A 187 -15.00 -11.05 -16.10
N ARG A 188 -15.97 -11.92 -15.79
CA ARG A 188 -16.12 -12.52 -14.46
C ARG A 188 -14.90 -13.33 -14.06
N GLN A 189 -14.27 -14.04 -14.99
CA GLN A 189 -13.03 -14.77 -14.73
C GLN A 189 -11.88 -13.80 -14.39
N MET A 190 -11.75 -12.68 -15.11
CA MET A 190 -10.73 -11.67 -14.82
C MET A 190 -10.95 -11.02 -13.46
N LEU A 191 -12.21 -10.67 -13.15
CA LEU A 191 -12.61 -10.14 -11.85
C LEU A 191 -12.27 -11.13 -10.72
N SER A 192 -12.50 -12.43 -10.94
CA SER A 192 -12.13 -13.45 -9.94
C SER A 192 -10.63 -13.50 -9.67
N TYR A 193 -9.80 -13.28 -10.67
CA TYR A 193 -8.34 -13.20 -10.48
C TYR A 193 -7.95 -12.00 -9.61
N TYR A 194 -8.55 -10.85 -9.87
CA TYR A 194 -8.32 -9.63 -9.07
C TYR A 194 -8.75 -9.81 -7.62
N ASP A 195 -9.93 -10.35 -7.38
CA ASP A 195 -10.44 -10.59 -6.02
C ASP A 195 -9.65 -11.66 -5.26
N ASN A 196 -9.14 -12.70 -5.95
CA ASN A 196 -8.24 -13.68 -5.34
C ASN A 196 -6.87 -13.05 -4.99
N ALA A 197 -6.35 -12.15 -5.83
CA ALA A 197 -5.14 -11.39 -5.53
C ALA A 197 -5.36 -10.49 -4.30
N THR A 198 -6.54 -9.85 -4.19
CA THR A 198 -6.92 -9.04 -3.03
C THR A 198 -7.01 -9.88 -1.75
N LEU A 199 -7.60 -11.07 -1.82
CA LEU A 199 -7.68 -12.00 -0.69
C LEU A 199 -6.30 -12.50 -0.25
N TYR A 200 -5.41 -12.74 -1.21
CA TYR A 200 -4.02 -13.09 -0.91
C TYR A 200 -3.27 -11.93 -0.24
N ASN A 201 -3.40 -10.72 -0.77
CA ASN A 201 -2.82 -9.51 -0.18
C ASN A 201 -3.34 -9.28 1.26
N ASP A 202 -4.64 -9.51 1.54
CA ASP A 202 -5.20 -9.47 2.90
C ASP A 202 -4.43 -10.41 3.84
N SER A 203 -4.00 -11.59 3.36
CA SER A 203 -3.21 -12.53 4.16
C SER A 203 -1.80 -12.03 4.44
N ILE A 204 -1.14 -11.43 3.46
CA ILE A 204 0.21 -10.85 3.58
C ILE A 204 0.19 -9.69 4.57
N VAL A 205 -0.74 -8.77 4.39
CA VAL A 205 -0.89 -7.60 5.27
C VAL A 205 -1.20 -8.00 6.72
N ALA A 206 -2.06 -9.00 6.92
CA ALA A 206 -2.33 -9.54 8.26
C ALA A 206 -1.09 -10.16 8.90
N GLN A 207 -0.23 -10.82 8.12
CA GLN A 207 1.04 -11.37 8.61
C GLN A 207 2.04 -10.26 8.96
N ILE A 208 2.09 -9.15 8.22
CA ILE A 208 2.86 -7.96 8.59
C ILE A 208 2.37 -7.42 9.93
N VAL A 209 1.06 -7.16 10.08
CA VAL A 209 0.48 -6.69 11.35
C VAL A 209 0.83 -7.62 12.52
N LYS A 210 0.79 -8.95 12.31
CA LYS A 210 1.14 -9.94 13.33
C LYS A 210 2.57 -9.77 13.83
N ARG A 211 3.56 -9.49 12.95
CA ARG A 211 4.97 -9.27 13.31
C ARG A 211 5.16 -8.09 14.26
N TYR A 212 4.34 -7.05 14.10
CA TYR A 212 4.40 -5.84 14.92
C TYR A 212 3.41 -5.82 16.11
N SER A 213 2.52 -6.80 16.21
CA SER A 213 1.44 -6.82 17.20
C SER A 213 1.89 -6.81 18.66
N LYS A 214 3.08 -7.34 18.95
CA LYS A 214 3.70 -7.39 20.28
C LYS A 214 4.72 -6.28 20.52
N LYS A 215 5.13 -5.55 19.48
CA LYS A 215 6.04 -4.40 19.56
C LYS A 215 5.26 -3.13 19.94
N ASN A 216 5.95 -2.07 20.37
CA ASN A 216 5.37 -0.74 20.47
C ASN A 216 5.34 -0.12 19.07
N ALA A 217 4.27 -0.34 18.32
CA ALA A 217 4.26 -0.09 16.90
C ALA A 217 2.92 0.39 16.36
N ILE A 218 3.01 1.20 15.30
CA ILE A 218 1.94 1.55 14.37
C ILE A 218 2.21 0.82 13.05
N VAL A 219 1.18 0.30 12.39
CA VAL A 219 1.23 -0.17 11.01
C VAL A 219 0.23 0.64 10.20
N ILE A 220 0.70 1.26 9.14
CA ILE A 220 -0.13 2.01 8.18
C ILE A 220 -0.19 1.20 6.89
N TYR A 221 -1.37 1.02 6.34
CA TYR A 221 -1.58 0.38 5.05
C TYR A 221 -2.34 1.30 4.11
N MET A 222 -1.82 1.41 2.93
CA MET A 222 -2.48 1.98 1.75
C MET A 222 -1.90 1.33 0.50
N PRO A 223 -2.65 1.14 -0.56
CA PRO A 223 -2.08 0.92 -1.89
C PRO A 223 -1.58 2.25 -2.46
N ASP A 224 -0.81 2.17 -3.52
CA ASP A 224 -0.36 3.35 -4.27
C ASP A 224 -1.52 4.01 -5.02
N HIS A 225 -2.37 3.23 -5.69
CA HIS A 225 -3.58 3.71 -6.39
C HIS A 225 -4.67 2.64 -6.42
N GLY A 226 -5.84 3.03 -6.91
CA GLY A 226 -6.96 2.14 -7.18
C GLY A 226 -6.85 1.44 -8.55
N GLU A 227 -7.91 0.73 -8.91
CA GLU A 227 -8.02 -0.05 -10.15
C GLU A 227 -9.48 -0.14 -10.56
N GLU A 228 -9.80 0.11 -11.83
CA GLU A 228 -11.13 -0.18 -12.37
C GLU A 228 -11.28 -1.69 -12.60
N CYS A 229 -12.46 -2.22 -12.31
CA CYS A 229 -12.77 -3.65 -12.46
C CYS A 229 -14.16 -3.86 -13.06
N TYR A 230 -14.38 -3.30 -14.26
CA TYR A 230 -15.63 -3.36 -15.02
C TYR A 230 -16.81 -2.59 -14.38
N GLU A 231 -16.55 -1.55 -13.59
CA GLU A 231 -17.60 -0.73 -13.02
C GLU A 231 -18.41 0.03 -14.09
N ASP A 232 -19.65 0.40 -13.76
CA ASP A 232 -20.54 1.24 -14.56
C ASP A 232 -20.72 0.77 -16.02
N ASN A 233 -20.61 -0.54 -16.28
CA ASN A 233 -20.68 -1.14 -17.63
C ASN A 233 -19.62 -0.60 -18.61
N ARG A 234 -18.51 -0.08 -18.13
CA ARG A 234 -17.44 0.50 -18.97
C ARG A 234 -16.66 -0.56 -19.75
N GLY A 235 -16.80 -1.84 -19.40
CA GLY A 235 -16.15 -2.94 -20.11
C GLY A 235 -14.63 -2.97 -19.95
N PHE A 236 -14.08 -2.20 -19.03
CA PHE A 236 -12.66 -2.00 -18.79
C PHE A 236 -12.23 -2.56 -17.43
N ILE A 237 -11.03 -3.15 -17.40
CA ILE A 237 -10.33 -3.51 -16.18
C ILE A 237 -8.87 -3.09 -16.31
N CYS A 238 -8.32 -2.42 -15.35
CA CYS A 238 -6.99 -1.87 -15.19
C CYS A 238 -7.08 -0.36 -14.87
N ARG A 239 -6.03 0.40 -15.18
CA ARG A 239 -5.98 1.85 -15.04
C ARG A 239 -6.04 2.53 -16.39
N ASN A 240 -6.77 3.61 -16.46
CA ASN A 240 -6.76 4.50 -17.61
C ASN A 240 -5.72 5.61 -17.39
N HIS A 241 -4.60 5.51 -18.09
CA HIS A 241 -3.52 6.51 -18.03
C HIS A 241 -3.90 7.80 -18.80
N SER A 242 -5.10 8.31 -18.58
CA SER A 242 -5.60 9.52 -19.22
C SER A 242 -5.11 10.78 -18.49
N SER A 243 -4.79 11.82 -19.27
CA SER A 243 -4.59 13.17 -18.72
C SER A 243 -5.91 13.86 -18.34
N ALA A 244 -7.04 13.37 -18.87
CA ALA A 244 -8.37 13.85 -18.51
C ALA A 244 -8.93 12.99 -17.37
N ILE A 245 -9.01 13.57 -16.18
CA ILE A 245 -9.57 12.92 -15.01
C ILE A 245 -11.06 13.26 -14.95
N ASP A 246 -11.89 12.31 -15.36
CA ASP A 246 -13.36 12.37 -15.17
C ASP A 246 -13.77 11.75 -13.83
N TRP A 247 -15.04 11.87 -13.47
CA TRP A 247 -15.55 11.33 -12.20
C TRP A 247 -15.40 9.81 -12.09
N PRO A 248 -15.74 8.98 -13.08
CA PRO A 248 -15.54 7.53 -12.99
C PRO A 248 -14.07 7.15 -12.74
N LEU A 249 -13.14 7.77 -13.46
CA LEU A 249 -11.70 7.54 -13.25
C LEU A 249 -11.29 7.93 -11.82
N ALA A 250 -11.67 9.13 -11.37
CA ALA A 250 -11.34 9.60 -10.01
C ALA A 250 -11.93 8.67 -8.94
N HIS A 251 -13.16 8.19 -9.14
CA HIS A 251 -13.85 7.32 -8.19
C HIS A 251 -13.22 5.94 -8.05
N TYR A 252 -12.81 5.31 -9.14
CA TYR A 252 -12.29 3.93 -9.10
C TYR A 252 -10.78 3.84 -8.99
N GLU A 253 -10.05 4.76 -9.60
CA GLU A 253 -8.59 4.70 -9.64
C GLU A 253 -7.91 5.52 -8.53
N PHE A 254 -8.60 6.50 -7.92
CA PHE A 254 -8.04 7.34 -6.86
C PHE A 254 -8.58 7.02 -5.46
N GLU A 255 -9.81 6.50 -5.31
CA GLU A 255 -10.32 6.11 -4.01
C GLU A 255 -9.72 4.78 -3.54
N ILE A 256 -8.92 4.84 -2.49
CA ILE A 256 -8.16 3.71 -1.97
C ILE A 256 -8.54 3.33 -0.54
N PRO A 257 -8.37 2.06 -0.14
CA PRO A 257 -8.41 1.70 1.27
C PRO A 257 -7.21 2.30 2.00
N PHE A 258 -7.45 2.88 3.16
CA PHE A 258 -6.44 3.40 4.05
C PHE A 258 -6.79 3.08 5.49
N TRP A 259 -5.85 2.55 6.26
CA TRP A 259 -6.06 2.32 7.68
C TRP A 259 -4.77 2.38 8.48
N ILE A 260 -4.93 2.65 9.78
CA ILE A 260 -3.85 2.66 10.76
C ILE A 260 -4.17 1.63 11.85
N TYR A 261 -3.25 0.69 12.04
CA TYR A 261 -3.26 -0.26 13.16
C TYR A 261 -2.31 0.23 14.25
N CYS A 262 -2.77 0.21 15.50
CA CYS A 262 -1.96 0.49 16.68
C CYS A 262 -1.88 -0.78 17.54
N SER A 263 -0.67 -1.23 17.85
CA SER A 263 -0.48 -2.35 18.77
C SER A 263 -1.03 -2.03 20.17
N GLN A 264 -1.33 -3.04 20.98
CA GLN A 264 -1.80 -2.81 22.34
C GLN A 264 -0.80 -2.03 23.19
N LYS A 265 0.50 -2.30 23.00
CA LYS A 265 1.57 -1.59 23.68
C LYS A 265 1.61 -0.11 23.26
N TYR A 266 1.47 0.18 21.97
CA TYR A 266 1.40 1.56 21.47
C TYR A 266 0.17 2.30 22.04
N ILE A 267 -1.01 1.69 22.03
CA ILE A 267 -2.23 2.29 22.58
C ILE A 267 -2.05 2.66 24.06
N SER A 268 -1.39 1.80 24.84
CA SER A 268 -1.19 2.05 26.27
C SER A 268 -0.22 3.19 26.56
N THR A 269 0.79 3.38 25.69
CA THR A 269 1.85 4.40 25.87
C THR A 269 1.56 5.72 25.16
N HIS A 270 0.70 5.73 24.12
CA HIS A 270 0.40 6.88 23.26
C HIS A 270 -1.12 7.09 23.12
N ARG A 271 -1.83 7.15 24.25
CA ARG A 271 -3.30 7.22 24.27
C ARG A 271 -3.87 8.40 23.50
N ASP A 272 -3.21 9.56 23.56
CA ASP A 272 -3.70 10.76 22.90
C ASP A 272 -3.55 10.69 21.40
N ILE A 273 -2.44 10.18 20.89
CA ILE A 273 -2.23 9.93 19.45
C ILE A 273 -3.26 8.91 18.95
N TYR A 274 -3.47 7.81 19.67
CA TYR A 274 -4.48 6.83 19.30
C TYR A 274 -5.90 7.44 19.23
N ARG A 275 -6.27 8.31 20.18
CA ARG A 275 -7.56 9.03 20.15
C ARG A 275 -7.67 9.96 18.94
N GLN A 276 -6.59 10.67 18.60
CA GLN A 276 -6.53 11.54 17.42
C GLN A 276 -6.70 10.74 16.12
N ILE A 277 -6.01 9.62 15.97
CA ILE A 277 -6.16 8.70 14.84
C ILE A 277 -7.64 8.29 14.67
N ARG A 278 -8.28 7.85 15.77
CA ARG A 278 -9.68 7.44 15.73
C ARG A 278 -10.66 8.59 15.40
N LYS A 279 -10.37 9.80 15.88
CA LYS A 279 -11.17 11.00 15.61
C LYS A 279 -11.04 11.44 14.13
N ALA A 280 -9.88 11.21 13.53
CA ALA A 280 -9.58 11.62 12.16
C ALA A 280 -10.20 10.69 11.09
N ARG A 281 -10.75 9.54 11.44
CA ARG A 281 -11.17 8.46 10.50
C ARG A 281 -12.09 8.89 9.35
N ASN A 282 -12.85 9.96 9.51
CA ASN A 282 -13.79 10.46 8.51
C ASN A 282 -13.34 11.80 7.90
N LYS A 283 -12.10 12.21 8.15
CA LYS A 283 -11.54 13.41 7.52
C LYS A 283 -11.03 13.06 6.13
N ARG A 284 -11.17 14.01 5.21
CA ARG A 284 -10.57 13.93 3.88
C ARG A 284 -9.06 13.85 3.99
N TYR A 285 -8.47 12.98 3.20
CA TYR A 285 -7.03 12.79 3.17
C TYR A 285 -6.56 12.42 1.76
N MET A 286 -5.51 13.08 1.28
CA MET A 286 -4.81 12.71 0.07
C MET A 286 -3.40 12.24 0.43
N THR A 287 -2.91 11.23 -0.27
CA THR A 287 -1.71 10.48 0.13
C THR A 287 -0.40 11.25 -0.01
N ASP A 288 -0.35 12.36 -0.73
CA ASP A 288 0.78 13.28 -0.76
C ASP A 288 1.13 13.87 0.62
N ALA A 289 0.16 13.91 1.54
CA ALA A 289 0.40 14.30 2.93
C ALA A 289 0.94 13.16 3.82
N LEU A 290 1.21 11.96 3.27
CA LEU A 290 1.74 10.83 4.03
C LEU A 290 3.06 11.13 4.75
N PRO A 291 4.06 11.82 4.16
CA PRO A 291 5.30 12.17 4.86
C PRO A 291 5.03 12.98 6.13
N HIS A 292 4.14 13.97 6.06
CA HIS A 292 3.78 14.79 7.22
C HIS A 292 3.08 13.99 8.32
N LEU A 293 2.20 13.06 7.93
CA LEU A 293 1.55 12.15 8.89
C LEU A 293 2.59 11.25 9.58
N LEU A 294 3.54 10.69 8.82
CA LEU A 294 4.59 9.82 9.36
C LEU A 294 5.50 10.58 10.34
N LEU A 295 5.96 11.78 9.96
CA LEU A 295 6.79 12.63 10.81
C LEU A 295 6.05 13.00 12.10
N TYR A 296 4.79 13.42 12.00
CA TYR A 296 3.95 13.72 13.16
C TYR A 296 3.80 12.53 14.12
N LEU A 297 3.52 11.34 13.57
CA LEU A 297 3.36 10.11 14.38
C LEU A 297 4.67 9.65 15.02
N ALA A 298 5.80 9.98 14.44
CA ALA A 298 7.15 9.70 14.95
C ALA A 298 7.65 10.76 15.93
N GLY A 299 7.02 11.93 16.01
CA GLY A 299 7.47 13.06 16.82
C GLY A 299 8.71 13.77 16.26
N ILE A 300 8.83 13.79 14.94
CA ILE A 300 9.92 14.44 14.18
C ILE A 300 9.45 15.79 13.65
#